data_c2b3bf1c1f8094614cb4a5f609e6a833
#
_entry.id   c2b3bf1c1f8094614cb4a5f609e6a833
#
_cell.length_a   1.000
_cell.length_b   1.000
_cell.length_c   1.000
_cell.angle_alpha   90.00
_cell.angle_beta   90.00
_cell.angle_gamma   90.00
#
_symmetry.space_group_name_H-M   'P 1'
#
loop_
_entity.id
_entity.type
_entity.pdbx_description
1 polymer ?
#
loop_
_entity_poly.entity_id
_entity_poly.type
_entity_poly.pdbx_seq_one_letter_code
_entity_poly.pdbx_strand_id
1 'polypeptide(L)'
;MKPLIGIVARVEYPGGTHKLVLNDEYRRKLISRGADVTLILPHGLIDYGDVPSKEQEPLTEDEKASIIRQIKNCDGILMPGGFKTNKFDLFIMEYAIENDIPILGICLGMQILSFYKREEISNEKNDTSINHCMEDMTYVHQITVDKKSKLYSIVKEEQFLVNSRHNYHIKENTNFDVVAYAPDGIPEAIEMKDKKFVIGVQWHPEGLNDEQSNRLFDTFIKTCMRSK
;
A
#
# COMPACT_ATOMS: atom_id res chain seq x y z
N MET A 1 -23.49 4.33 -7.02
CA MET A 1 -22.63 5.49 -6.75
C MET A 1 -21.20 4.99 -6.89
N LYS A 2 -20.28 5.78 -7.45
CA LYS A 2 -18.87 5.40 -7.50
C LYS A 2 -18.30 5.40 -6.08
N PRO A 3 -17.46 4.45 -5.69
CA PRO A 3 -16.80 4.50 -4.40
C PRO A 3 -15.75 5.62 -4.35
N LEU A 4 -15.64 6.28 -3.22
CA LEU A 4 -14.61 7.29 -2.95
C LEU A 4 -13.40 6.61 -2.30
N ILE A 5 -12.26 6.62 -2.98
CA ILE A 5 -11.02 6.06 -2.47
C ILE A 5 -10.14 7.17 -1.90
N GLY A 6 -9.77 7.03 -0.63
CA GLY A 6 -8.79 7.90 0.01
C GLY A 6 -7.37 7.43 -0.31
N ILE A 7 -6.57 8.27 -0.95
CA ILE A 7 -5.15 7.98 -1.19
C ILE A 7 -4.33 8.71 -0.14
N VAL A 8 -3.47 7.99 0.57
CA VAL A 8 -2.60 8.56 1.60
C VAL A 8 -1.50 9.40 0.93
N ALA A 9 -1.44 10.70 1.25
CA ALA A 9 -0.42 11.58 0.71
C ALA A 9 0.98 11.17 1.19
N ARG A 10 1.99 11.31 0.33
CA ARG A 10 3.39 11.09 0.68
C ARG A 10 4.10 12.40 0.94
N VAL A 11 5.02 12.38 1.89
CA VAL A 11 5.87 13.52 2.20
C VAL A 11 7.15 13.40 1.39
N GLU A 12 7.49 14.45 0.66
CA GLU A 12 8.76 14.55 -0.07
C GLU A 12 9.50 15.85 0.27
N TYR A 13 10.82 15.81 0.16
CA TYR A 13 11.74 16.87 0.57
C TYR A 13 12.67 17.34 -0.56
N PRO A 14 12.19 17.63 -1.76
CA PRO A 14 13.07 18.05 -2.83
C PRO A 14 13.66 19.44 -2.56
N GLY A 15 14.98 19.52 -2.42
CA GLY A 15 15.69 20.80 -2.25
C GLY A 15 15.33 21.58 -0.98
N GLY A 16 14.99 20.89 0.11
CA GLY A 16 14.64 21.50 1.39
C GLY A 16 13.23 22.08 1.48
N THR A 17 12.38 21.80 0.49
CA THR A 17 10.96 22.21 0.52
C THR A 17 10.07 21.03 0.87
N HIS A 18 9.25 21.18 1.90
CA HIS A 18 8.24 20.19 2.28
C HIS A 18 7.12 20.14 1.23
N LYS A 19 6.86 18.97 0.69
CA LYS A 19 5.76 18.75 -0.23
C LYS A 19 4.95 17.53 0.18
N LEU A 20 3.63 17.66 0.12
CA LEU A 20 2.73 16.52 0.12
C LEU A 20 2.41 16.18 -1.34
N VAL A 21 2.78 14.98 -1.75
CA VAL A 21 2.71 14.56 -3.15
C VAL A 21 1.88 13.30 -3.33
N LEU A 22 1.40 13.13 -4.54
CA LEU A 22 0.80 11.90 -5.05
C LEU A 22 1.36 11.64 -6.43
N ASN A 23 1.91 10.45 -6.67
CA ASN A 23 2.16 10.00 -8.03
C ASN A 23 0.82 9.84 -8.77
N ASP A 24 0.67 10.53 -9.89
CA ASP A 24 -0.59 10.62 -10.65
C ASP A 24 -1.05 9.26 -11.24
N GLU A 25 -0.16 8.28 -11.36
CA GLU A 25 -0.52 6.94 -11.84
C GLU A 25 -1.58 6.27 -10.95
N TYR A 26 -1.50 6.41 -9.61
CA TYR A 26 -2.51 5.88 -8.69
C TYR A 26 -3.89 6.49 -8.95
N ARG A 27 -3.95 7.83 -9.04
CA ARG A 27 -5.19 8.55 -9.31
C ARG A 27 -5.79 8.15 -10.67
N ARG A 28 -4.97 8.14 -11.71
CA ARG A 28 -5.41 7.76 -13.06
C ARG A 28 -5.92 6.33 -13.10
N LYS A 29 -5.23 5.38 -12.47
CA LYS A 29 -5.63 3.98 -12.42
C LYS A 29 -6.99 3.82 -11.75
N LEU A 30 -7.21 4.42 -10.58
CA LEU A 30 -8.48 4.35 -9.85
C LEU A 30 -9.63 4.99 -10.64
N ILE A 31 -9.43 6.19 -11.20
CA ILE A 31 -10.47 6.88 -11.97
C ILE A 31 -10.83 6.11 -13.24
N SER A 32 -9.84 5.61 -13.97
CA SER A 32 -10.08 4.82 -15.19
C SER A 32 -10.83 3.51 -14.91
N ARG A 33 -10.77 3.01 -13.68
CA ARG A 33 -11.47 1.80 -13.22
C ARG A 33 -12.79 2.10 -12.51
N GLY A 34 -13.24 3.36 -12.48
CA GLY A 34 -14.58 3.75 -12.05
C GLY A 34 -14.72 4.19 -10.60
N ALA A 35 -13.63 4.52 -9.91
CA ALA A 35 -13.66 5.16 -8.59
C ALA A 35 -13.61 6.69 -8.69
N ASP A 36 -14.08 7.37 -7.65
CA ASP A 36 -13.71 8.72 -7.31
C ASP A 36 -12.56 8.71 -6.29
N VAL A 37 -11.74 9.76 -6.25
CA VAL A 37 -10.54 9.79 -5.39
C VAL A 37 -10.47 11.08 -4.57
N THR A 38 -9.90 10.97 -3.37
CA THR A 38 -9.51 12.10 -2.52
C THR A 38 -8.16 11.83 -1.87
N LEU A 39 -7.50 12.87 -1.34
CA LEU A 39 -6.28 12.69 -0.55
C LEU A 39 -6.63 12.61 0.94
N ILE A 40 -5.91 11.78 1.67
CA ILE A 40 -5.86 11.77 3.12
C ILE A 40 -4.55 12.48 3.53
N LEU A 41 -4.69 13.60 4.21
CA LEU A 41 -3.60 14.49 4.58
C LEU A 41 -3.30 14.42 6.09
N PRO A 42 -2.03 14.53 6.50
CA PRO A 42 -1.70 14.74 7.91
C PRO A 42 -2.30 16.07 8.40
N HIS A 43 -2.72 16.11 9.67
CA HIS A 43 -3.31 17.30 10.29
C HIS A 43 -2.29 18.14 11.04
N GLY A 44 -1.23 17.50 11.55
CA GLY A 44 -0.21 18.18 12.35
C GLY A 44 0.67 19.11 11.53
N LEU A 45 1.29 20.07 12.22
CA LEU A 45 2.34 20.94 11.67
C LEU A 45 3.72 20.28 11.71
N ILE A 46 3.78 18.98 12.00
CA ILE A 46 5.01 18.22 12.15
C ILE A 46 5.63 17.98 10.79
N ASP A 47 6.93 18.15 10.75
CA ASP A 47 7.75 17.79 9.63
C ASP A 47 7.99 16.27 9.59
N TYR A 48 7.09 15.55 8.96
CA TYR A 48 7.19 14.09 8.81
C TYR A 48 8.36 13.64 7.90
N GLY A 49 8.97 14.57 7.16
CA GLY A 49 10.03 14.25 6.19
C GLY A 49 11.39 13.95 6.80
N ASP A 50 11.75 14.62 7.89
CA ASP A 50 13.11 14.60 8.44
C ASP A 50 13.30 13.62 9.60
N VAL A 51 12.24 13.29 10.32
CA VAL A 51 12.31 12.47 11.54
C VAL A 51 11.87 11.05 11.23
N PRO A 52 12.68 10.01 11.54
CA PRO A 52 12.25 8.62 11.45
C PRO A 52 10.99 8.35 12.28
N SER A 53 10.09 7.49 11.81
CA SER A 53 8.80 7.24 12.46
C SER A 53 8.91 6.88 13.95
N LYS A 54 9.97 6.16 14.34
CA LYS A 54 10.24 5.79 15.75
C LYS A 54 10.57 7.00 16.65
N GLU A 55 11.07 8.09 16.07
CA GLU A 55 11.48 9.31 16.75
C GLU A 55 10.40 10.41 16.66
N GLN A 56 9.37 10.21 15.82
CA GLN A 56 8.24 11.13 15.74
C GLN A 56 7.42 11.09 17.03
N GLU A 57 6.93 12.26 17.46
CA GLU A 57 5.99 12.33 18.56
C GLU A 57 4.70 11.53 18.23
N PRO A 58 4.05 10.94 19.24
CA PRO A 58 2.74 10.32 19.05
C PRO A 58 1.74 11.34 18.50
N LEU A 59 0.83 10.87 17.62
CA LEU A 59 -0.27 11.71 17.14
C LEU A 59 -1.14 12.16 18.32
N THR A 60 -1.46 13.43 18.36
CA THR A 60 -2.43 14.00 19.29
C THR A 60 -3.84 13.49 19.01
N GLU A 61 -4.75 13.61 19.96
CA GLU A 61 -6.15 13.20 19.78
C GLU A 61 -6.85 14.04 18.69
N ASP A 62 -6.49 15.32 18.54
CA ASP A 62 -7.02 16.18 17.48
C ASP A 62 -6.53 15.74 16.09
N GLU A 63 -5.26 15.34 15.95
CA GLU A 63 -4.71 14.79 14.71
C GLU A 63 -5.42 13.48 14.34
N LYS A 64 -5.55 12.56 15.29
CA LYS A 64 -6.28 11.30 15.12
C LYS A 64 -7.73 11.55 14.70
N ALA A 65 -8.43 12.45 15.39
CA ALA A 65 -9.82 12.80 15.09
C ALA A 65 -9.97 13.39 13.68
N SER A 66 -9.02 14.21 13.24
CA SER A 66 -9.00 14.79 11.89
C SER A 66 -8.79 13.70 10.82
N ILE A 67 -7.83 12.79 11.04
CA ILE A 67 -7.55 11.67 10.14
C ILE A 67 -8.79 10.76 10.05
N ILE A 68 -9.40 10.41 11.18
CA ILE A 68 -10.62 9.58 11.22
C ILE A 68 -11.75 10.23 10.41
N ARG A 69 -11.95 11.55 10.50
CA ARG A 69 -12.96 12.24 9.68
C ARG A 69 -12.71 12.07 8.19
N GLN A 70 -11.45 12.17 7.75
CA GLN A 70 -11.09 11.99 6.36
C GLN A 70 -11.38 10.53 5.91
N ILE A 71 -10.96 9.55 6.71
CA ILE A 71 -11.17 8.12 6.43
C ILE A 71 -12.65 7.77 6.37
N LYS A 72 -13.48 8.28 7.29
CA LYS A 72 -14.94 8.02 7.33
C LYS A 72 -15.68 8.51 6.09
N ASN A 73 -15.13 9.47 5.36
CA ASN A 73 -15.68 9.91 4.08
C ASN A 73 -15.31 9.00 2.91
N CYS A 74 -14.35 8.08 3.10
CA CYS A 74 -13.87 7.16 2.08
C CYS A 74 -14.58 5.80 2.18
N ASP A 75 -14.69 5.10 1.06
CA ASP A 75 -15.21 3.74 0.97
C ASP A 75 -14.08 2.69 0.98
N GLY A 76 -12.85 3.13 0.75
CA GLY A 76 -11.63 2.34 0.83
C GLY A 76 -10.39 3.22 0.84
N ILE A 77 -9.24 2.64 1.16
CA ILE A 77 -7.97 3.34 1.30
C ILE A 77 -6.92 2.72 0.40
N LEU A 78 -6.18 3.56 -0.32
CA LEU A 78 -4.96 3.17 -1.02
C LEU A 78 -3.76 3.78 -0.29
N MET A 79 -2.84 2.92 0.14
CA MET A 79 -1.54 3.32 0.66
C MET A 79 -0.49 3.18 -0.44
N PRO A 80 -0.03 4.28 -1.04
CA PRO A 80 0.88 4.24 -2.18
C PRO A 80 2.33 3.94 -1.79
N GLY A 81 3.17 3.72 -2.79
CA GLY A 81 4.62 3.68 -2.64
C GLY A 81 5.21 4.97 -2.08
N GLY A 82 6.47 4.93 -1.69
CA GLY A 82 7.19 6.05 -1.10
C GLY A 82 8.50 5.63 -0.46
N PHE A 83 9.14 6.54 0.28
CA PHE A 83 10.47 6.31 0.85
C PHE A 83 10.51 6.15 2.36
N LYS A 84 9.55 6.73 3.09
CA LYS A 84 9.56 6.77 4.55
C LYS A 84 8.18 6.45 5.12
N THR A 85 8.15 5.66 6.18
CA THR A 85 6.98 5.41 7.00
C THR A 85 6.86 6.49 8.07
N ASN A 86 5.66 7.01 8.29
CA ASN A 86 5.35 7.99 9.32
C ASN A 86 4.32 7.44 10.31
N LYS A 87 4.21 8.01 11.52
CA LYS A 87 3.16 7.65 12.49
C LYS A 87 1.75 7.88 11.94
N PHE A 88 1.60 8.87 11.09
CA PHE A 88 0.38 9.11 10.32
C PHE A 88 -0.03 7.89 9.47
N ASP A 89 0.92 7.29 8.74
CA ASP A 89 0.67 6.09 7.94
C ASP A 89 0.25 4.91 8.81
N LEU A 90 0.98 4.70 9.92
CA LEU A 90 0.70 3.60 10.85
C LEU A 90 -0.69 3.72 11.46
N PHE A 91 -1.09 4.92 11.86
CA PHE A 91 -2.41 5.16 12.41
C PHE A 91 -3.54 4.91 11.40
N ILE A 92 -3.36 5.34 10.14
CA ILE A 92 -4.34 5.06 9.07
C ILE A 92 -4.46 3.55 8.84
N MET A 93 -3.35 2.84 8.76
CA MET A 93 -3.30 1.39 8.58
C MET A 93 -4.04 0.67 9.71
N GLU A 94 -3.70 0.97 10.97
CA GLU A 94 -4.33 0.37 12.14
C GLU A 94 -5.83 0.63 12.16
N TYR A 95 -6.23 1.89 12.01
CA TYR A 95 -7.65 2.26 12.00
C TYR A 95 -8.42 1.56 10.88
N ALA A 96 -7.87 1.49 9.67
CA ALA A 96 -8.52 0.84 8.54
C ALA A 96 -8.70 -0.67 8.77
N ILE A 97 -7.67 -1.36 9.24
CA ILE A 97 -7.72 -2.80 9.52
C ILE A 97 -8.70 -3.11 10.64
N GLU A 98 -8.68 -2.35 11.75
CA GLU A 98 -9.56 -2.56 12.89
C GLU A 98 -11.04 -2.33 12.56
N ASN A 99 -11.33 -1.39 11.67
CA ASN A 99 -12.70 -1.08 11.23
C ASN A 99 -13.12 -1.81 9.94
N ASP A 100 -12.35 -2.81 9.48
CA ASP A 100 -12.61 -3.60 8.27
C ASP A 100 -12.87 -2.74 7.01
N ILE A 101 -12.15 -1.61 6.91
CA ILE A 101 -12.17 -0.74 5.73
C ILE A 101 -11.27 -1.37 4.67
N PRO A 102 -11.75 -1.56 3.43
CA PRO A 102 -10.90 -2.08 2.36
C PRO A 102 -9.63 -1.25 2.18
N ILE A 103 -8.48 -1.90 2.19
CA ILE A 103 -7.18 -1.25 2.06
C ILE A 103 -6.28 -2.00 1.08
N LEU A 104 -5.71 -1.27 0.12
CA LEU A 104 -4.69 -1.74 -0.82
C LEU A 104 -3.38 -1.03 -0.53
N GLY A 105 -2.35 -1.78 -0.12
CA GLY A 105 -0.99 -1.28 0.07
C GLY A 105 -0.10 -1.60 -1.13
N ILE A 106 0.63 -0.61 -1.65
CA ILE A 106 1.52 -0.77 -2.81
C ILE A 106 2.94 -0.36 -2.41
N CYS A 107 3.93 -1.21 -2.66
CA CYS A 107 5.35 -1.01 -2.35
C CYS A 107 5.53 -0.62 -0.86
N LEU A 108 5.87 0.63 -0.53
CA LEU A 108 5.92 1.11 0.85
C LEU A 108 4.58 0.85 1.58
N GLY A 109 3.45 0.98 0.91
CA GLY A 109 2.13 0.68 1.48
C GLY A 109 2.00 -0.76 1.96
N MET A 110 2.50 -1.74 1.22
CA MET A 110 2.60 -3.14 1.67
C MET A 110 3.51 -3.26 2.89
N GLN A 111 4.67 -2.61 2.86
CA GLN A 111 5.61 -2.63 3.97
C GLN A 111 5.00 -2.04 5.24
N ILE A 112 4.21 -0.96 5.14
CA ILE A 112 3.48 -0.37 6.26
C ILE A 112 2.43 -1.37 6.80
N LEU A 113 1.66 -2.03 5.93
CA LEU A 113 0.70 -3.05 6.37
C LEU A 113 1.38 -4.14 7.22
N SER A 114 2.58 -4.58 6.83
CA SER A 114 3.32 -5.62 7.55
C SER A 114 3.65 -5.26 9.00
N PHE A 115 3.60 -3.97 9.35
CA PHE A 115 3.87 -3.49 10.71
C PHE A 115 2.66 -3.58 11.66
N TYR A 116 1.50 -3.96 11.17
CA TYR A 116 0.30 -4.07 12.01
C TYR A 116 0.52 -4.96 13.24
N LYS A 117 0.29 -4.38 14.43
CA LYS A 117 0.52 -5.04 15.75
C LYS A 117 1.94 -5.58 15.96
N ARG A 118 2.94 -4.92 15.37
CA ARG A 118 4.36 -5.25 15.61
C ARG A 118 5.01 -4.16 16.44
N GLU A 119 5.91 -4.56 17.34
CA GLU A 119 6.74 -3.64 18.12
C GLU A 119 7.89 -3.07 17.26
N GLU A 120 8.45 -3.89 16.38
CA GLU A 120 9.54 -3.50 15.50
C GLU A 120 9.03 -3.04 14.13
N ILE A 121 9.32 -1.78 13.79
CA ILE A 121 9.03 -1.19 12.49
C ILE A 121 10.32 -1.14 11.68
N SER A 122 10.64 -2.23 11.00
CA SER A 122 11.83 -2.32 10.16
C SER A 122 11.61 -3.30 9.00
N ASN A 123 12.22 -2.96 7.86
CA ASN A 123 12.32 -3.79 6.67
C ASN A 123 13.74 -4.30 6.51
N GLU A 124 13.91 -5.36 5.74
CA GLU A 124 15.22 -5.89 5.35
C GLU A 124 15.64 -5.32 4.01
N LYS A 125 16.96 -5.03 3.88
CA LYS A 125 17.51 -4.60 2.61
C LYS A 125 17.59 -5.78 1.66
N ASN A 126 17.27 -5.56 0.39
CA ASN A 126 17.46 -6.58 -0.64
C ASN A 126 18.96 -6.86 -0.82
N ASP A 127 19.36 -8.10 -0.58
CA ASP A 127 20.72 -8.62 -0.80
C ASP A 127 20.59 -9.99 -1.49
N THR A 128 20.11 -9.96 -2.73
CA THR A 128 19.74 -11.13 -3.50
C THR A 128 20.26 -11.04 -4.93
N SER A 129 20.08 -12.10 -5.70
CA SER A 129 20.55 -12.18 -7.09
C SER A 129 19.75 -11.35 -8.09
N ILE A 130 18.55 -10.91 -7.71
CA ILE A 130 17.67 -10.10 -8.55
C ILE A 130 17.80 -8.62 -8.13
N ASN A 131 17.98 -7.73 -9.10
CA ASN A 131 17.89 -6.31 -8.84
C ASN A 131 16.41 -5.87 -8.82
N HIS A 132 15.89 -5.60 -7.63
CA HIS A 132 14.51 -5.15 -7.41
C HIS A 132 14.30 -3.64 -7.57
N CYS A 133 15.33 -2.87 -7.95
CA CYS A 133 15.25 -1.42 -8.12
C CYS A 133 15.53 -1.02 -9.57
N MET A 134 14.58 -1.31 -10.47
CA MET A 134 14.69 -1.11 -11.93
C MET A 134 13.56 -0.18 -12.41
N GLU A 135 13.72 1.14 -12.19
CA GLU A 135 12.68 2.14 -12.46
C GLU A 135 12.24 2.22 -13.93
N ASP A 136 13.19 2.00 -14.85
CA ASP A 136 12.96 2.13 -16.30
C ASP A 136 12.39 0.87 -16.97
N MET A 137 12.22 -0.23 -16.22
CA MET A 137 11.72 -1.49 -16.76
C MET A 137 10.24 -1.69 -16.48
N THR A 138 9.48 -2.03 -17.53
CA THR A 138 8.06 -2.38 -17.41
C THR A 138 7.88 -3.70 -16.65
N TYR A 139 8.73 -4.69 -16.90
CA TYR A 139 8.74 -5.97 -16.20
C TYR A 139 10.17 -6.33 -15.80
N VAL A 140 10.35 -6.79 -14.56
CA VAL A 140 11.67 -7.11 -13.99
C VAL A 140 11.82 -8.59 -13.70
N HIS A 141 10.86 -9.17 -12.99
CA HIS A 141 10.88 -10.60 -12.62
C HIS A 141 9.47 -11.19 -12.58
N GLN A 142 9.42 -12.50 -12.54
CA GLN A 142 8.20 -13.24 -12.32
C GLN A 142 7.93 -13.36 -10.81
N ILE A 143 6.67 -13.39 -10.42
CA ILE A 143 6.26 -13.79 -9.06
C ILE A 143 5.46 -15.09 -9.12
N THR A 144 5.45 -15.82 -7.99
CA THR A 144 4.61 -17.02 -7.81
C THR A 144 3.61 -16.74 -6.67
N VAL A 145 2.33 -16.90 -6.96
CA VAL A 145 1.20 -16.63 -6.05
C VAL A 145 0.63 -17.93 -5.49
N ASP A 146 0.39 -17.99 -4.18
CA ASP A 146 -0.28 -19.13 -3.55
C ASP A 146 -1.72 -19.29 -4.07
N LYS A 147 -2.04 -20.45 -4.65
CA LYS A 147 -3.36 -20.78 -5.17
C LYS A 147 -4.50 -20.72 -4.17
N LYS A 148 -4.20 -20.77 -2.87
CA LYS A 148 -5.19 -20.70 -1.78
C LYS A 148 -5.47 -19.27 -1.31
N SER A 149 -4.77 -18.28 -1.86
CA SER A 149 -4.87 -16.88 -1.46
C SER A 149 -6.10 -16.19 -2.08
N LYS A 150 -6.54 -15.09 -1.45
CA LYS A 150 -7.47 -14.15 -2.07
C LYS A 150 -6.85 -13.52 -3.31
N LEU A 151 -5.55 -13.17 -3.24
CA LEU A 151 -4.84 -12.58 -4.36
C LEU A 151 -4.94 -13.48 -5.59
N TYR A 152 -4.70 -14.80 -5.45
CA TYR A 152 -4.86 -15.75 -6.58
C TYR A 152 -6.29 -15.72 -7.14
N SER A 153 -7.30 -15.71 -6.28
CA SER A 153 -8.71 -15.66 -6.70
C SER A 153 -9.04 -14.39 -7.50
N ILE A 154 -8.26 -13.32 -7.32
CA ILE A 154 -8.38 -12.03 -8.00
C ILE A 154 -7.61 -12.06 -9.33
N VAL A 155 -6.30 -12.34 -9.28
CA VAL A 155 -5.42 -12.27 -10.46
C VAL A 155 -5.62 -13.45 -11.40
N LYS A 156 -6.05 -14.62 -10.87
CA LYS A 156 -6.35 -15.88 -11.60
C LYS A 156 -5.17 -16.44 -12.37
N GLU A 157 -3.98 -16.14 -11.94
CA GLU A 157 -2.74 -16.64 -12.52
C GLU A 157 -1.73 -16.94 -11.41
N GLU A 158 -1.06 -18.09 -11.51
CA GLU A 158 -0.11 -18.54 -10.50
C GLU A 158 1.24 -17.81 -10.65
N GLN A 159 1.63 -17.56 -11.89
CA GLN A 159 2.91 -16.92 -12.18
C GLN A 159 2.75 -15.87 -13.26
N PHE A 160 3.19 -14.64 -12.97
CA PHE A 160 3.18 -13.55 -13.93
C PHE A 160 4.33 -12.57 -13.68
N LEU A 161 4.65 -11.77 -14.69
CA LEU A 161 5.72 -10.76 -14.62
C LEU A 161 5.23 -9.49 -13.92
N VAL A 162 6.12 -8.89 -13.12
CA VAL A 162 5.87 -7.63 -12.44
C VAL A 162 7.04 -6.65 -12.65
N ASN A 163 6.76 -5.35 -12.47
CA ASN A 163 7.82 -4.37 -12.29
C ASN A 163 8.38 -4.43 -10.87
N SER A 164 9.51 -3.77 -10.61
CA SER A 164 10.11 -3.78 -9.28
C SER A 164 10.91 -2.49 -9.07
N ARG A 165 10.58 -1.74 -8.01
CA ARG A 165 11.16 -0.41 -7.71
C ARG A 165 11.42 -0.26 -6.21
N HIS A 166 12.00 -1.30 -5.59
CA HIS A 166 12.23 -1.30 -4.15
C HIS A 166 13.60 -1.84 -3.76
N ASN A 167 14.20 -1.24 -2.73
CA ASN A 167 15.47 -1.65 -2.14
C ASN A 167 15.30 -2.45 -0.84
N TYR A 168 14.07 -2.53 -0.34
CA TYR A 168 13.74 -3.18 0.92
C TYR A 168 12.51 -4.06 0.75
N HIS A 169 12.45 -5.13 1.55
CA HIS A 169 11.31 -6.03 1.66
C HIS A 169 10.90 -6.22 3.12
N ILE A 170 9.72 -6.78 3.32
CA ILE A 170 9.18 -7.08 4.64
C ILE A 170 9.88 -8.28 5.27
N LYS A 171 9.92 -8.32 6.62
CA LYS A 171 10.28 -9.52 7.36
C LYS A 171 9.11 -10.53 7.31
N GLU A 172 9.42 -11.83 7.28
CA GLU A 172 8.38 -12.88 7.20
C GLU A 172 7.49 -13.00 8.45
N ASN A 173 7.96 -12.58 9.62
CA ASN A 173 7.22 -12.68 10.88
C ASN A 173 6.14 -11.58 11.02
N THR A 174 5.20 -11.51 10.09
CA THR A 174 4.08 -10.56 10.11
C THR A 174 2.80 -11.19 10.64
N ASN A 175 1.79 -10.35 10.95
CA ASN A 175 0.42 -10.80 11.24
C ASN A 175 -0.40 -11.01 9.95
N PHE A 176 0.29 -11.13 8.81
CA PHE A 176 -0.27 -11.37 7.50
C PHE A 176 0.21 -12.70 6.94
N ASP A 177 -0.58 -13.29 6.07
CA ASP A 177 -0.12 -14.38 5.20
C ASP A 177 0.70 -13.78 4.06
N VAL A 178 1.95 -14.23 3.89
CA VAL A 178 2.73 -13.96 2.68
C VAL A 178 2.20 -14.88 1.58
N VAL A 179 1.71 -14.31 0.49
CA VAL A 179 0.97 -15.03 -0.55
C VAL A 179 1.59 -14.96 -1.94
N ALA A 180 2.68 -14.22 -2.10
CA ALA A 180 3.47 -14.25 -3.32
C ALA A 180 4.94 -14.02 -3.04
N TYR A 181 5.79 -14.64 -3.84
CA TYR A 181 7.25 -14.55 -3.76
C TYR A 181 7.88 -14.34 -5.13
N ALA A 182 8.98 -13.59 -5.17
CA ALA A 182 9.91 -13.55 -6.27
C ALA A 182 10.76 -14.84 -6.31
N PRO A 183 11.47 -15.16 -7.42
CA PRO A 183 12.27 -16.39 -7.54
C PRO A 183 13.43 -16.49 -6.54
N ASP A 184 13.89 -15.36 -6.01
CA ASP A 184 14.95 -15.25 -5.00
C ASP A 184 14.43 -15.30 -3.55
N GLY A 185 13.12 -15.55 -3.37
CA GLY A 185 12.48 -15.71 -2.06
C GLY A 185 11.99 -14.42 -1.43
N ILE A 186 12.13 -13.26 -2.09
CA ILE A 186 11.60 -12.00 -1.55
C ILE A 186 10.06 -12.02 -1.54
N PRO A 187 9.41 -11.67 -0.40
CA PRO A 187 7.97 -11.53 -0.31
C PRO A 187 7.45 -10.41 -1.22
N GLU A 188 6.51 -10.73 -2.09
CA GLU A 188 5.93 -9.81 -3.07
C GLU A 188 4.46 -9.47 -2.81
N ALA A 189 3.75 -10.27 -2.01
CA ALA A 189 2.40 -9.90 -1.58
C ALA A 189 2.03 -10.49 -0.23
N ILE A 190 1.20 -9.74 0.50
CA ILE A 190 0.61 -10.13 1.79
C ILE A 190 -0.90 -9.90 1.79
N GLU A 191 -1.62 -10.70 2.58
CA GLU A 191 -3.06 -10.52 2.76
C GLU A 191 -3.53 -10.90 4.17
N MET A 192 -4.70 -10.39 4.57
CA MET A 192 -5.47 -10.87 5.73
C MET A 192 -6.72 -11.59 5.26
N LYS A 193 -6.82 -12.91 5.57
CA LYS A 193 -7.94 -13.76 5.12
C LYS A 193 -9.26 -13.43 5.79
N ASP A 194 -9.25 -12.96 7.02
CA ASP A 194 -10.43 -12.65 7.83
C ASP A 194 -11.02 -11.26 7.57
N LYS A 195 -10.35 -10.42 6.77
CA LYS A 195 -10.80 -9.06 6.41
C LYS A 195 -11.42 -9.03 5.02
N LYS A 196 -12.32 -8.05 4.77
CA LYS A 196 -12.97 -7.89 3.45
C LYS A 196 -11.97 -7.76 2.32
N PHE A 197 -11.06 -6.81 2.45
CA PHE A 197 -9.96 -6.57 1.51
C PHE A 197 -8.82 -5.85 2.22
N VAL A 198 -7.85 -6.60 2.70
CA VAL A 198 -6.58 -6.08 3.22
C VAL A 198 -5.49 -6.83 2.49
N ILE A 199 -4.95 -6.21 1.44
CA ILE A 199 -3.95 -6.79 0.54
C ILE A 199 -2.83 -5.77 0.34
N GLY A 200 -1.58 -6.24 0.45
CA GLY A 200 -0.39 -5.49 0.08
C GLY A 200 0.35 -6.18 -1.05
N VAL A 201 0.87 -5.39 -2.00
CA VAL A 201 1.72 -5.86 -3.09
C VAL A 201 3.00 -5.04 -3.16
N GLN A 202 4.15 -5.69 -3.41
CA GLN A 202 5.45 -5.02 -3.39
C GLN A 202 5.76 -4.32 -4.71
N TRP A 203 5.27 -4.87 -5.83
CA TRP A 203 5.36 -4.25 -7.15
C TRP A 203 4.41 -3.07 -7.31
N HIS A 204 4.47 -2.39 -8.46
CA HIS A 204 3.69 -1.20 -8.80
C HIS A 204 2.63 -1.50 -9.87
N PRO A 205 1.47 -2.08 -9.52
CA PRO A 205 0.41 -2.42 -10.48
C PRO A 205 -0.26 -1.19 -11.11
N GLU A 206 -0.14 0.00 -10.50
CA GLU A 206 -0.66 1.25 -11.05
C GLU A 206 0.01 1.63 -12.37
N GLY A 207 1.29 1.30 -12.53
CA GLY A 207 2.06 1.54 -13.76
C GLY A 207 1.90 0.47 -14.83
N LEU A 208 1.14 -0.61 -14.57
CA LEU A 208 0.95 -1.73 -15.49
C LEU A 208 -0.46 -1.76 -16.07
N ASN A 209 -0.58 -2.19 -17.33
CA ASN A 209 -1.88 -2.35 -18.01
C ASN A 209 -2.22 -3.81 -18.31
N ASP A 210 -1.53 -4.76 -17.66
CA ASP A 210 -1.85 -6.17 -17.73
C ASP A 210 -3.17 -6.52 -17.05
N GLU A 211 -3.65 -7.71 -17.30
CA GLU A 211 -4.93 -8.19 -16.80
C GLU A 211 -4.91 -8.41 -15.28
N GLN A 212 -3.79 -8.86 -14.73
CA GLN A 212 -3.62 -9.14 -13.31
C GLN A 212 -3.70 -7.83 -12.49
N SER A 213 -2.98 -6.81 -12.90
CA SER A 213 -3.04 -5.47 -12.28
C SER A 213 -4.44 -4.86 -12.40
N ASN A 214 -5.09 -5.00 -13.55
CA ASN A 214 -6.44 -4.51 -13.76
C ASN A 214 -7.45 -5.22 -12.84
N ARG A 215 -7.39 -6.54 -12.72
CA ARG A 215 -8.26 -7.32 -11.83
C ARG A 215 -8.07 -6.97 -10.36
N LEU A 216 -6.84 -6.68 -9.94
CA LEU A 216 -6.55 -6.24 -8.56
C LEU A 216 -7.29 -4.94 -8.24
N PHE A 217 -7.15 -3.92 -9.09
CA PHE A 217 -7.85 -2.65 -8.89
C PHE A 217 -9.37 -2.78 -9.02
N ASP A 218 -9.88 -3.54 -9.99
CA ASP A 218 -11.32 -3.76 -10.16
C ASP A 218 -11.94 -4.42 -8.94
N THR A 219 -11.26 -5.43 -8.38
CA THR A 219 -11.75 -6.13 -7.19
C THR A 219 -11.69 -5.23 -5.96
N PHE A 220 -10.62 -4.46 -5.78
CA PHE A 220 -10.52 -3.46 -4.72
C PHE A 220 -11.67 -2.46 -4.80
N ILE A 221 -11.85 -1.81 -5.95
CA ILE A 221 -12.91 -0.81 -6.17
C ILE A 221 -14.30 -1.43 -5.96
N LYS A 222 -14.54 -2.64 -6.47
CA LYS A 222 -15.82 -3.36 -6.27
C LYS A 222 -16.09 -3.64 -4.79
N THR A 223 -15.06 -4.02 -4.02
CA THR A 223 -15.20 -4.27 -2.58
C THR A 223 -15.51 -2.98 -1.80
N CYS A 224 -15.04 -1.83 -2.29
CA CYS A 224 -15.33 -0.53 -1.70
C CYS A 224 -16.77 -0.04 -2.02
N MET A 225 -17.49 -0.65 -2.95
CA MET A 225 -18.88 -0.27 -3.22
C MET A 225 -19.77 -0.61 -2.02
N ARG A 226 -20.42 0.40 -1.44
CA ARG A 226 -21.41 0.18 -0.37
C ARG A 226 -22.57 -0.64 -0.93
N SER A 227 -22.93 -1.73 -0.25
CA SER A 227 -24.16 -2.44 -0.52
C SER A 227 -25.35 -1.47 -0.29
N LYS A 228 -26.21 -1.34 -1.25
CA LYS A 228 -27.46 -0.58 -1.11
C LYS A 228 -28.41 -1.29 -0.18
#